data_49596e3da956e1fb680a27deb3161374
#
_entry.id   49596e3da956e1fb680a27deb3161374
#
_cell.length_a   1.000
_cell.length_b   1.000
_cell.length_c   1.000
_cell.angle_alpha   90.00
_cell.angle_beta   90.00
_cell.angle_gamma   90.00
#
_symmetry.space_group_name_H-M   'P 1'
#
loop_
_entity.id
_entity.type
_entity.pdbx_description
1 polymer ?
#
loop_
_entity_poly.entity_id
_entity_poly.type
_entity_poly.pdbx_seq_one_letter_code
_entity_poly.pdbx_strand_id
1 'polypeptide(L)'
;VTREYYFNNAGRQMRVLADSLKARYLEKLGLENEFPDDGYQGHYIYEIAQTMIDESGDSLQDAEQAVFRQQAQDAIFADIDATLQRIGIVFDSYYNEHTLYEEGKIEEDVEQLRAKDLVYEQDEATWFKTSEFGQEQDRVIIKNTGEPTYRLPDIAYHQEKFRRGFDWMINVFGADHIATVPDVLAGIEALGYDRSKVHVGLYQFVTLLRDGKQD
;
A
#
# COMPACT_ATOMS: atom_id res chain seq x y z
N VAL A 1 23.09 -2.83 1.85
CA VAL A 1 21.73 -2.45 2.30
C VAL A 1 20.93 -2.07 1.09
N THR A 2 19.75 -2.69 0.93
CA THR A 2 18.76 -2.31 -0.08
C THR A 2 17.65 -1.54 0.62
N ARG A 3 17.32 -0.35 0.12
CA ARG A 3 16.20 0.47 0.60
C ARG A 3 15.04 0.30 -0.34
N GLU A 4 13.89 -0.09 0.17
CA GLU A 4 12.69 -0.34 -0.62
C GLU A 4 11.52 0.48 -0.08
N TYR A 5 10.82 1.16 -0.98
CA TYR A 5 9.58 1.85 -0.70
C TYR A 5 8.42 0.92 -1.08
N TYR A 6 7.63 0.52 -0.09
CA TYR A 6 6.43 -0.28 -0.29
C TYR A 6 5.22 0.62 -0.43
N PHE A 7 4.40 0.39 -1.45
CA PHE A 7 3.21 1.19 -1.71
C PHE A 7 2.07 0.35 -2.26
N ASN A 8 0.85 0.87 -2.12
CA ASN A 8 -0.34 0.29 -2.70
C ASN A 8 -0.98 1.30 -3.66
N ASN A 9 -1.10 0.93 -4.93
CA ASN A 9 -1.76 1.72 -5.97
C ASN A 9 -3.14 1.18 -6.36
N ALA A 10 -3.72 0.32 -5.54
CA ALA A 10 -5.04 -0.25 -5.71
C ALA A 10 -6.07 0.39 -4.76
N GLY A 11 -7.32 0.05 -4.96
CA GLY A 11 -8.38 0.41 -4.04
C GLY A 11 -9.08 1.72 -4.34
N ARG A 12 -9.98 2.11 -3.41
CA ARG A 12 -10.86 3.27 -3.56
C ARG A 12 -10.11 4.59 -3.63
N GLN A 13 -9.06 4.74 -2.81
CA GLN A 13 -8.28 5.99 -2.76
C GLN A 13 -7.66 6.34 -4.12
N MET A 14 -7.12 5.34 -4.82
CA MET A 14 -6.52 5.55 -6.14
C MET A 14 -7.57 5.88 -7.21
N ARG A 15 -8.79 5.33 -7.09
CA ARG A 15 -9.90 5.71 -7.98
C ARG A 15 -10.32 7.16 -7.74
N VAL A 16 -10.51 7.54 -6.47
CA VAL A 16 -10.86 8.93 -6.09
C VAL A 16 -9.78 9.92 -6.54
N LEU A 17 -8.50 9.55 -6.42
CA LEU A 17 -7.39 10.36 -6.90
C LEU A 17 -7.46 10.57 -8.43
N ALA A 18 -7.70 9.50 -9.19
CA ALA A 18 -7.85 9.57 -10.64
C ALA A 18 -9.06 10.43 -11.07
N ASP A 19 -10.20 10.25 -10.40
CA ASP A 19 -11.41 11.04 -10.66
C ASP A 19 -11.21 12.52 -10.32
N SER A 20 -10.50 12.81 -9.22
CA SER A 20 -10.14 14.17 -8.85
C SER A 20 -9.27 14.85 -9.92
N LEU A 21 -8.27 14.12 -10.42
CA LEU A 21 -7.39 14.64 -11.46
C LEU A 21 -8.14 14.83 -12.78
N LYS A 22 -9.00 13.87 -13.18
CA LYS A 22 -9.84 13.99 -14.38
C LYS A 22 -10.76 15.20 -14.29
N ALA A 23 -11.42 15.41 -13.16
CA ALA A 23 -12.28 16.56 -12.95
C ALA A 23 -11.51 17.88 -13.09
N ARG A 24 -10.30 17.99 -12.51
CA ARG A 24 -9.48 19.21 -12.65
C ARG A 24 -8.95 19.42 -14.08
N TYR A 25 -8.64 18.36 -14.78
CA TYR A 25 -8.27 18.43 -16.20
C TYR A 25 -9.42 18.95 -17.06
N LEU A 26 -10.63 18.41 -16.90
CA LEU A 26 -11.83 18.86 -17.62
C LEU A 26 -12.21 20.30 -17.25
N GLU A 27 -12.14 20.68 -15.95
CA GLU A 27 -12.37 22.05 -15.49
C GLU A 27 -11.47 23.06 -16.20
N LYS A 28 -10.18 22.74 -16.34
CA LYS A 28 -9.20 23.61 -17.02
C LYS A 28 -9.49 23.74 -18.53
N LEU A 29 -10.10 22.75 -19.15
CA LEU A 29 -10.56 22.82 -20.54
C LEU A 29 -11.89 23.56 -20.68
N GLY A 30 -12.54 23.96 -19.59
CA GLY A 30 -13.87 24.59 -19.60
C GLY A 30 -15.00 23.62 -19.91
N LEU A 31 -14.78 22.32 -19.71
CA LEU A 31 -15.76 21.27 -19.93
C LEU A 31 -16.55 20.98 -18.66
N GLU A 32 -17.78 20.48 -18.83
CA GLU A 32 -18.61 20.02 -17.72
C GLU A 32 -17.93 18.84 -17.01
N ASN A 33 -17.87 18.89 -15.70
CA ASN A 33 -17.26 17.86 -14.89
C ASN A 33 -17.94 17.75 -13.53
N GLU A 34 -17.81 16.61 -12.89
CA GLU A 34 -18.27 16.36 -11.53
C GLU A 34 -17.05 16.03 -10.66
N PHE A 35 -16.76 16.90 -9.69
CA PHE A 35 -15.67 16.65 -8.74
C PHE A 35 -16.16 15.71 -7.63
N PRO A 36 -15.42 14.63 -7.29
CA PRO A 36 -15.85 13.69 -6.25
C PRO A 36 -16.02 14.38 -4.88
N ASP A 37 -17.07 14.03 -4.14
CA ASP A 37 -17.35 14.59 -2.80
C ASP A 37 -16.18 14.41 -1.83
N ASP A 38 -15.50 13.26 -1.91
CA ASP A 38 -14.31 12.92 -1.14
C ASP A 38 -13.01 13.11 -1.93
N GLY A 39 -13.07 13.93 -2.99
CA GLY A 39 -11.95 14.21 -3.89
C GLY A 39 -10.78 14.92 -3.23
N TYR A 40 -9.62 14.73 -3.82
CA TYR A 40 -8.37 15.33 -3.37
C TYR A 40 -8.33 16.83 -3.71
N GLN A 41 -8.34 17.69 -2.68
CA GLN A 41 -8.42 19.15 -2.81
C GLN A 41 -7.06 19.84 -2.89
N GLY A 42 -5.96 19.09 -2.79
CA GLY A 42 -4.61 19.65 -2.76
C GLY A 42 -4.26 20.39 -4.06
N HIS A 43 -3.48 21.47 -3.95
CA HIS A 43 -3.06 22.28 -5.10
C HIS A 43 -2.28 21.46 -6.15
N TYR A 44 -1.55 20.46 -5.69
CA TYR A 44 -0.78 19.55 -6.57
C TYR A 44 -1.63 18.88 -7.66
N ILE A 45 -2.93 18.59 -7.41
CA ILE A 45 -3.83 18.03 -8.43
C ILE A 45 -4.03 19.01 -9.59
N TYR A 46 -4.14 20.33 -9.29
CA TYR A 46 -4.23 21.35 -10.33
C TYR A 46 -2.93 21.49 -11.14
N GLU A 47 -1.78 21.30 -10.50
CA GLU A 47 -0.47 21.34 -11.15
C GLU A 47 -0.30 20.14 -12.09
N ILE A 48 -0.67 18.94 -11.64
CA ILE A 48 -0.65 17.73 -12.48
C ILE A 48 -1.60 17.89 -13.68
N ALA A 49 -2.83 18.37 -13.45
CA ALA A 49 -3.77 18.63 -14.52
C ALA A 49 -3.24 19.67 -15.54
N GLN A 50 -2.51 20.70 -15.08
CA GLN A 50 -1.90 21.68 -15.96
C GLN A 50 -0.81 21.03 -16.83
N THR A 51 0.07 20.24 -16.21
CA THR A 51 1.11 19.51 -16.94
C THR A 51 0.51 18.62 -18.03
N MET A 52 -0.57 17.90 -17.72
CA MET A 52 -1.27 17.06 -18.70
C MET A 52 -1.84 17.88 -19.88
N ILE A 53 -2.35 19.08 -19.62
CA ILE A 53 -2.83 19.98 -20.67
C ILE A 53 -1.67 20.50 -21.52
N ASP A 54 -0.57 20.89 -20.90
CA ASP A 54 0.60 21.41 -21.59
C ASP A 54 1.22 20.36 -22.52
N GLU A 55 1.17 19.07 -22.13
CA GLU A 55 1.72 17.95 -22.88
C GLU A 55 0.75 17.38 -23.93
N SER A 56 -0.54 17.30 -23.62
CA SER A 56 -1.52 16.54 -24.39
C SER A 56 -2.70 17.37 -24.91
N GLY A 57 -2.78 18.64 -24.53
CA GLY A 57 -3.92 19.52 -24.92
C GLY A 57 -5.24 18.98 -24.41
N ASP A 58 -6.20 18.80 -25.31
CA ASP A 58 -7.55 18.28 -25.06
C ASP A 58 -7.72 16.79 -25.39
N SER A 59 -6.63 16.13 -25.84
CA SER A 59 -6.69 14.77 -26.37
C SER A 59 -7.09 13.70 -25.33
N LEU A 60 -7.01 14.00 -24.03
CA LEU A 60 -7.35 13.08 -22.95
C LEU A 60 -8.75 13.32 -22.35
N GLN A 61 -9.58 14.19 -22.94
CA GLN A 61 -10.92 14.49 -22.41
C GLN A 61 -11.79 13.24 -22.25
N ASP A 62 -11.70 12.30 -23.20
CA ASP A 62 -12.45 11.05 -23.22
C ASP A 62 -11.63 9.84 -22.73
N ALA A 63 -10.43 10.08 -22.16
CA ALA A 63 -9.57 9.01 -21.69
C ALA A 63 -10.17 8.28 -20.48
N GLU A 64 -9.85 6.99 -20.39
CA GLU A 64 -10.27 6.15 -19.28
C GLU A 64 -9.61 6.59 -17.95
N GLN A 65 -10.27 6.28 -16.83
CA GLN A 65 -9.77 6.57 -15.47
C GLN A 65 -8.35 6.07 -15.25
N ALA A 66 -7.96 4.95 -15.85
CA ALA A 66 -6.64 4.36 -15.73
C ALA A 66 -5.51 5.32 -16.17
N VAL A 67 -5.75 6.14 -17.19
CA VAL A 67 -4.78 7.14 -17.68
C VAL A 67 -4.54 8.20 -16.59
N PHE A 68 -5.60 8.75 -16.01
CA PHE A 68 -5.47 9.74 -14.93
C PHE A 68 -4.86 9.16 -13.68
N ARG A 69 -5.18 7.89 -13.34
CA ARG A 69 -4.56 7.18 -12.22
C ARG A 69 -3.05 7.08 -12.41
N GLN A 70 -2.60 6.66 -13.59
CA GLN A 70 -1.16 6.52 -13.90
C GLN A 70 -0.46 7.88 -13.83
N GLN A 71 -1.01 8.91 -14.44
CA GLN A 71 -0.45 10.26 -14.42
C GLN A 71 -0.34 10.84 -13.00
N ALA A 72 -1.40 10.66 -12.19
CA ALA A 72 -1.36 11.09 -10.79
C ALA A 72 -0.30 10.34 -9.99
N GLN A 73 -0.23 9.02 -10.18
CA GLN A 73 0.76 8.17 -9.51
C GLN A 73 2.18 8.61 -9.86
N ASP A 74 2.50 8.74 -11.14
CA ASP A 74 3.85 9.08 -11.59
C ASP A 74 4.29 10.45 -11.08
N ALA A 75 3.42 11.45 -11.14
CA ALA A 75 3.70 12.79 -10.64
C ALA A 75 3.92 12.81 -9.12
N ILE A 76 3.07 12.12 -8.35
CA ILE A 76 3.18 12.04 -6.89
C ILE A 76 4.45 11.29 -6.50
N PHE A 77 4.79 10.18 -7.16
CA PHE A 77 6.02 9.44 -6.87
C PHE A 77 7.27 10.25 -7.19
N ALA A 78 7.26 11.02 -8.29
CA ALA A 78 8.36 11.91 -8.62
C ALA A 78 8.58 12.98 -7.54
N ASP A 79 7.50 13.56 -6.99
CA ASP A 79 7.58 14.54 -5.90
C ASP A 79 8.04 13.91 -4.58
N ILE A 80 7.53 12.72 -4.24
CA ILE A 80 7.97 11.95 -3.07
C ILE A 80 9.47 11.67 -3.16
N ASP A 81 9.94 11.14 -4.30
CA ASP A 81 11.34 10.80 -4.51
C ASP A 81 12.25 12.04 -4.42
N ALA A 82 11.87 13.13 -5.10
CA ALA A 82 12.60 14.40 -5.03
C ALA A 82 12.67 14.96 -3.59
N THR A 83 11.58 14.85 -2.85
CA THR A 83 11.52 15.31 -1.45
C THR A 83 12.40 14.46 -0.55
N LEU A 84 12.37 13.14 -0.69
CA LEU A 84 13.18 12.21 0.08
C LEU A 84 14.68 12.37 -0.23
N GLN A 85 15.04 12.55 -1.49
CA GLN A 85 16.43 12.82 -1.90
C GLN A 85 16.98 14.10 -1.24
N ARG A 86 16.16 15.15 -1.09
CA ARG A 86 16.56 16.39 -0.42
C ARG A 86 16.98 16.20 1.05
N ILE A 87 16.46 15.16 1.71
CA ILE A 87 16.84 14.78 3.08
C ILE A 87 17.80 13.57 3.13
N GLY A 88 18.36 13.20 1.98
CA GLY A 88 19.37 12.15 1.88
C GLY A 88 18.82 10.72 1.87
N ILE A 89 17.53 10.55 1.66
CA ILE A 89 16.90 9.23 1.51
C ILE A 89 16.77 8.92 0.01
N VAL A 90 17.41 7.83 -0.40
CA VAL A 90 17.33 7.30 -1.78
C VAL A 90 16.90 5.85 -1.68
N PHE A 91 15.82 5.49 -2.39
CA PHE A 91 15.37 4.12 -2.51
C PHE A 91 16.02 3.42 -3.70
N ASP A 92 16.39 2.16 -3.50
CA ASP A 92 16.96 1.29 -4.53
C ASP A 92 15.84 0.61 -5.34
N SER A 93 14.65 0.45 -4.73
CA SER A 93 13.48 -0.16 -5.36
C SER A 93 12.16 0.37 -4.79
N TYR A 94 11.11 0.25 -5.60
CA TYR A 94 9.73 0.53 -5.25
C TYR A 94 8.93 -0.75 -5.44
N TYR A 95 8.30 -1.26 -4.37
CA TYR A 95 7.52 -2.48 -4.41
C TYR A 95 6.02 -2.18 -4.31
N ASN A 96 5.28 -2.56 -5.34
CA ASN A 96 3.84 -2.38 -5.39
C ASN A 96 3.13 -3.59 -4.76
N GLU A 97 2.29 -3.36 -3.75
CA GLU A 97 1.47 -4.41 -3.13
C GLU A 97 0.65 -5.18 -4.16
N HIS A 98 0.13 -4.50 -5.19
CA HIS A 98 -0.70 -5.13 -6.22
C HIS A 98 0.00 -6.29 -6.94
N THR A 99 1.33 -6.25 -7.05
CA THR A 99 2.13 -7.34 -7.62
C THR A 99 1.93 -8.67 -6.88
N LEU A 100 1.68 -8.63 -5.56
CA LEU A 100 1.40 -9.83 -4.78
C LEU A 100 0.13 -10.56 -5.23
N TYR A 101 -0.87 -9.79 -5.65
CA TYR A 101 -2.13 -10.32 -6.18
C TYR A 101 -1.98 -10.81 -7.62
N GLU A 102 -1.35 -10.02 -8.48
CA GLU A 102 -1.14 -10.38 -9.90
C GLU A 102 -0.30 -11.65 -10.07
N GLU A 103 0.68 -11.85 -9.19
CA GLU A 103 1.56 -13.01 -9.21
C GLU A 103 1.03 -14.20 -8.39
N GLY A 104 -0.18 -14.12 -7.82
CA GLY A 104 -0.82 -15.18 -7.05
C GLY A 104 -0.13 -15.52 -5.73
N LYS A 105 0.69 -14.60 -5.18
CA LYS A 105 1.45 -14.82 -3.94
C LYS A 105 0.55 -14.88 -2.71
N ILE A 106 -0.56 -14.16 -2.75
CA ILE A 106 -1.58 -14.19 -1.68
C ILE A 106 -2.21 -15.57 -1.58
N GLU A 107 -2.64 -16.14 -2.70
CA GLU A 107 -3.25 -17.46 -2.79
C GLU A 107 -2.24 -18.54 -2.43
N GLU A 108 -0.99 -18.39 -2.87
CA GLU A 108 0.10 -19.32 -2.54
C GLU A 108 0.33 -19.43 -1.04
N ASP A 109 0.35 -18.28 -0.32
CA ASP A 109 0.52 -18.28 1.13
C ASP A 109 -0.62 -18.96 1.86
N VAL A 110 -1.87 -18.73 1.44
CA VAL A 110 -3.04 -19.39 1.99
C VAL A 110 -2.96 -20.90 1.79
N GLU A 111 -2.58 -21.35 0.59
CA GLU A 111 -2.40 -22.77 0.30
C GLU A 111 -1.29 -23.42 1.13
N GLN A 112 -0.18 -22.72 1.35
CA GLN A 112 0.91 -23.20 2.21
C GLN A 112 0.45 -23.32 3.66
N LEU A 113 -0.29 -22.34 4.18
CA LEU A 113 -0.85 -22.40 5.53
C LEU A 113 -1.89 -23.50 5.66
N ARG A 114 -2.74 -23.71 4.63
CA ARG A 114 -3.74 -24.78 4.58
C ARG A 114 -3.07 -26.17 4.57
N ALA A 115 -2.01 -26.35 3.79
CA ALA A 115 -1.26 -27.60 3.74
C ALA A 115 -0.62 -27.99 5.09
N LYS A 116 -0.42 -27.01 5.97
CA LYS A 116 0.10 -27.23 7.33
C LYS A 116 -1.00 -27.30 8.41
N ASP A 117 -2.28 -27.31 8.02
CA ASP A 117 -3.45 -27.28 8.92
C ASP A 117 -3.47 -26.03 9.84
N LEU A 118 -2.93 -24.91 9.36
CA LEU A 118 -2.82 -23.65 10.11
C LEU A 118 -3.94 -22.66 9.79
N VAL A 119 -4.87 -23.00 8.90
CA VAL A 119 -6.06 -22.21 8.61
C VAL A 119 -7.32 -23.05 8.70
N TYR A 120 -8.44 -22.43 9.01
CA TYR A 120 -9.77 -23.05 9.05
C TYR A 120 -10.84 -22.06 8.60
N GLU A 121 -12.01 -22.59 8.21
CA GLU A 121 -13.16 -21.80 7.81
C GLU A 121 -14.14 -21.65 8.98
N GLN A 122 -14.53 -20.43 9.30
CA GLN A 122 -15.57 -20.12 10.28
C GLN A 122 -16.30 -18.85 9.88
N ASP A 123 -17.63 -18.83 9.96
CA ASP A 123 -18.50 -17.70 9.62
C ASP A 123 -18.23 -17.15 8.20
N GLU A 124 -18.05 -18.06 7.22
CA GLU A 124 -17.72 -17.77 5.83
C GLU A 124 -16.38 -17.01 5.64
N ALA A 125 -15.54 -16.97 6.65
CA ALA A 125 -14.22 -16.35 6.63
C ALA A 125 -13.12 -17.37 6.85
N THR A 126 -11.92 -17.11 6.30
CA THR A 126 -10.73 -17.95 6.54
C THR A 126 -9.95 -17.37 7.71
N TRP A 127 -9.75 -18.18 8.71
CA TRP A 127 -9.02 -17.86 9.94
C TRP A 127 -7.65 -18.52 9.96
N PHE A 128 -6.64 -17.78 10.41
CA PHE A 128 -5.29 -18.28 10.66
C PHE A 128 -5.11 -18.54 12.17
N LYS A 129 -4.60 -19.72 12.50
CA LYS A 129 -4.33 -20.16 13.88
C LYS A 129 -3.13 -19.44 14.49
N THR A 130 -3.20 -18.13 14.62
CA THR A 130 -2.13 -17.31 15.22
C THR A 130 -1.89 -17.65 16.69
N SER A 131 -2.87 -18.23 17.38
CA SER A 131 -2.72 -18.72 18.75
C SER A 131 -1.65 -19.79 18.90
N GLU A 132 -1.40 -20.62 17.88
CA GLU A 132 -0.33 -21.61 17.88
C GLU A 132 1.08 -20.96 17.87
N PHE A 133 1.15 -19.68 17.53
CA PHE A 133 2.38 -18.86 17.47
C PHE A 133 2.46 -17.83 18.60
N GLY A 134 1.68 -18.04 19.68
CA GLY A 134 1.73 -17.24 20.89
C GLY A 134 0.86 -15.98 20.90
N GLN A 135 -0.07 -15.85 19.96
CA GLN A 135 -1.07 -14.79 19.99
C GLN A 135 -2.25 -15.19 20.90
N GLU A 136 -2.98 -14.20 21.43
CA GLU A 136 -4.10 -14.45 22.34
C GLU A 136 -5.29 -15.13 21.65
N GLN A 137 -5.46 -14.92 20.35
CA GLN A 137 -6.57 -15.43 19.55
C GLN A 137 -6.20 -15.55 18.09
N ASP A 138 -6.91 -16.41 17.36
CA ASP A 138 -6.78 -16.56 15.92
C ASP A 138 -7.27 -15.31 15.17
N ARG A 139 -6.82 -15.18 13.94
CA ARG A 139 -7.09 -13.99 13.12
C ARG A 139 -7.71 -14.33 11.79
N VAL A 140 -8.71 -13.53 11.41
CA VAL A 140 -9.23 -13.57 10.03
C VAL A 140 -8.15 -13.05 9.09
N ILE A 141 -7.84 -13.87 8.07
CA ILE A 141 -6.94 -13.48 6.98
C ILE A 141 -7.68 -13.26 5.67
N ILE A 142 -8.84 -13.92 5.45
CA ILE A 142 -9.76 -13.64 4.36
C ILE A 142 -11.15 -13.42 4.96
N LYS A 143 -11.77 -12.32 4.61
CA LYS A 143 -13.12 -11.93 5.06
C LYS A 143 -14.18 -12.82 4.39
N ASN A 144 -15.41 -12.79 4.91
CA ASN A 144 -16.58 -13.42 4.29
C ASN A 144 -16.94 -12.83 2.91
N THR A 145 -16.39 -11.65 2.55
CA THR A 145 -16.50 -11.09 1.21
C THR A 145 -15.53 -11.71 0.20
N GLY A 146 -14.62 -12.58 0.65
CA GLY A 146 -13.52 -13.14 -0.14
C GLY A 146 -12.29 -12.23 -0.23
N GLU A 147 -12.34 -11.04 0.37
CA GLU A 147 -11.20 -10.11 0.36
C GLU A 147 -10.18 -10.45 1.45
N PRO A 148 -8.88 -10.41 1.16
CA PRO A 148 -7.83 -10.49 2.18
C PRO A 148 -7.94 -9.36 3.21
N THR A 149 -7.58 -9.65 4.45
CA THR A 149 -7.28 -8.60 5.44
C THR A 149 -5.85 -8.10 5.22
N TYR A 150 -5.50 -6.91 5.74
CA TYR A 150 -4.16 -6.34 5.60
C TYR A 150 -3.01 -7.25 6.07
N ARG A 151 -3.30 -8.22 6.94
CA ARG A 151 -2.30 -9.18 7.44
C ARG A 151 -1.73 -10.05 6.35
N LEU A 152 -2.57 -10.51 5.44
CA LEU A 152 -2.17 -11.50 4.44
C LEU A 152 -1.22 -10.91 3.38
N PRO A 153 -1.47 -9.73 2.80
CA PRO A 153 -0.48 -9.05 1.96
C PRO A 153 0.85 -8.76 2.67
N ASP A 154 0.80 -8.37 3.94
CA ASP A 154 2.02 -8.13 4.72
C ASP A 154 2.84 -9.42 4.93
N ILE A 155 2.19 -10.56 5.17
CA ILE A 155 2.84 -11.88 5.26
C ILE A 155 3.48 -12.23 3.92
N ALA A 156 2.73 -12.13 2.83
CA ALA A 156 3.19 -12.45 1.47
C ALA A 156 4.39 -11.57 1.05
N TYR A 157 4.35 -10.28 1.38
CA TYR A 157 5.46 -9.39 1.10
C TYR A 157 6.72 -9.75 1.89
N HIS A 158 6.59 -10.18 3.14
CA HIS A 158 7.75 -10.65 3.91
C HIS A 158 8.29 -11.97 3.36
N GLN A 159 7.43 -12.92 2.97
CA GLN A 159 7.86 -14.13 2.29
C GLN A 159 8.66 -13.80 1.03
N GLU A 160 8.18 -12.83 0.23
CA GLU A 160 8.88 -12.37 -0.97
C GLU A 160 10.27 -11.82 -0.64
N LYS A 161 10.44 -11.06 0.43
CA LYS A 161 11.75 -10.58 0.88
C LYS A 161 12.69 -11.74 1.24
N PHE A 162 12.18 -12.78 1.90
CA PHE A 162 12.96 -13.99 2.17
C PHE A 162 13.37 -14.71 0.88
N ARG A 163 12.48 -14.83 -0.09
CA ARG A 163 12.76 -15.46 -1.40
C ARG A 163 13.82 -14.70 -2.19
N ARG A 164 13.87 -13.39 -2.05
CA ARG A 164 14.93 -12.54 -2.63
C ARG A 164 16.27 -12.65 -1.91
N GLY A 165 16.35 -13.44 -0.84
CA GLY A 165 17.60 -13.80 -0.16
C GLY A 165 18.11 -12.76 0.84
N PHE A 166 17.26 -11.89 1.38
CA PHE A 166 17.66 -10.97 2.43
C PHE A 166 17.85 -11.71 3.76
N ASP A 167 18.99 -11.50 4.39
CA ASP A 167 19.32 -12.07 5.70
C ASP A 167 18.69 -11.30 6.86
N TRP A 168 18.46 -10.00 6.66
CA TRP A 168 17.87 -9.09 7.62
C TRP A 168 16.90 -8.16 6.94
N MET A 169 15.73 -8.00 7.54
CA MET A 169 14.67 -7.11 7.08
C MET A 169 14.39 -6.11 8.19
N ILE A 170 14.49 -4.82 7.87
CA ILE A 170 14.20 -3.73 8.79
C ILE A 170 13.01 -2.98 8.23
N ASN A 171 11.87 -3.08 8.89
CA ASN A 171 10.66 -2.36 8.54
C ASN A 171 10.51 -1.13 9.42
N VAL A 172 10.18 -0.01 8.81
CA VAL A 172 9.92 1.26 9.50
C VAL A 172 8.43 1.57 9.33
N PHE A 173 7.66 1.40 10.40
CA PHE A 173 6.20 1.51 10.37
C PHE A 173 5.69 2.61 11.30
N GLY A 174 4.51 3.14 11.00
CA GLY A 174 3.74 3.95 11.92
C GLY A 174 3.26 3.15 13.14
N ALA A 175 2.95 3.82 14.23
CA ALA A 175 2.48 3.17 15.46
C ALA A 175 1.10 2.49 15.32
N ASP A 176 0.35 2.80 14.28
CA ASP A 176 -0.90 2.13 13.90
C ASP A 176 -0.71 0.66 13.51
N HIS A 177 0.49 0.26 13.09
CA HIS A 177 0.84 -1.13 12.79
C HIS A 177 1.14 -2.00 14.02
N ILE A 178 1.20 -1.42 15.23
CA ILE A 178 1.59 -2.15 16.46
C ILE A 178 0.75 -3.41 16.71
N ALA A 179 -0.54 -3.37 16.36
CA ALA A 179 -1.46 -4.48 16.57
C ALA A 179 -1.34 -5.60 15.50
N THR A 180 -0.79 -5.30 14.32
CA THR A 180 -0.70 -6.25 13.21
C THR A 180 0.66 -6.94 13.12
N VAL A 181 1.71 -6.30 13.57
CA VAL A 181 3.09 -6.83 13.54
C VAL A 181 3.21 -8.24 14.16
N PRO A 182 2.67 -8.54 15.35
CA PRO A 182 2.76 -9.88 15.93
C PRO A 182 2.09 -10.95 15.06
N ASP A 183 0.98 -10.63 14.41
CA ASP A 183 0.24 -11.56 13.54
C ASP A 183 1.04 -11.84 12.24
N VAL A 184 1.69 -10.82 11.69
CA VAL A 184 2.56 -10.96 10.51
C VAL A 184 3.78 -11.83 10.84
N LEU A 185 4.42 -11.60 11.99
CA LEU A 185 5.54 -12.42 12.43
C LEU A 185 5.14 -13.89 12.67
N ALA A 186 3.93 -14.13 13.19
CA ALA A 186 3.36 -15.46 13.30
C ALA A 186 3.17 -16.12 11.92
N GLY A 187 2.68 -15.38 10.93
CA GLY A 187 2.54 -15.86 9.55
C GLY A 187 3.87 -16.26 8.92
N ILE A 188 4.90 -15.44 9.11
CA ILE A 188 6.26 -15.72 8.62
C ILE A 188 6.81 -17.03 9.24
N GLU A 189 6.66 -17.21 10.55
CA GLU A 189 7.07 -18.43 11.25
C GLU A 189 6.26 -19.65 10.78
N ALA A 190 4.94 -19.49 10.59
CA ALA A 190 4.05 -20.51 10.06
C ALA A 190 4.46 -20.99 8.66
N LEU A 191 4.91 -20.08 7.81
CA LEU A 191 5.45 -20.39 6.48
C LEU A 191 6.80 -21.10 6.53
N GLY A 192 7.49 -21.08 7.68
CA GLY A 192 8.76 -21.79 7.92
C GLY A 192 9.99 -20.91 7.84
N TYR A 193 9.82 -19.60 7.89
CA TYR A 193 10.92 -18.66 7.90
C TYR A 193 11.30 -18.23 9.35
N ASP A 194 12.52 -17.79 9.50
CA ASP A 194 13.05 -17.31 10.77
C ASP A 194 12.61 -15.86 11.03
N ARG A 195 11.56 -15.71 11.85
CA ARG A 195 11.02 -14.38 12.20
C ARG A 195 12.02 -13.48 12.93
N SER A 196 13.09 -14.03 13.53
CA SER A 196 14.13 -13.22 14.19
C SER A 196 14.93 -12.34 13.23
N LYS A 197 14.86 -12.63 11.93
CA LYS A 197 15.45 -11.83 10.86
C LYS A 197 14.60 -10.59 10.48
N VAL A 198 13.38 -10.47 11.00
CA VAL A 198 12.47 -9.35 10.74
C VAL A 198 12.46 -8.40 11.94
N HIS A 199 12.98 -7.21 11.75
CA HIS A 199 13.05 -6.15 12.75
C HIS A 199 12.06 -5.06 12.39
N VAL A 200 11.25 -4.62 13.36
CA VAL A 200 10.25 -3.57 13.17
C VAL A 200 10.55 -2.38 14.07
N GLY A 201 10.84 -1.25 13.45
CA GLY A 201 10.88 0.05 14.11
C GLY A 201 9.54 0.74 14.02
N LEU A 202 8.90 1.03 15.15
CA LEU A 202 7.62 1.73 15.21
C LEU A 202 7.85 3.19 15.57
N TYR A 203 7.28 4.10 14.78
CA TYR A 203 7.38 5.54 14.98
C TYR A 203 6.01 6.16 15.21
N GLN A 204 5.96 7.07 16.18
CA GLN A 204 4.76 7.89 16.44
C GLN A 204 4.59 8.98 15.39
N PHE A 205 3.39 9.51 15.28
CA PHE A 205 3.10 10.66 14.45
C PHE A 205 4.02 11.82 14.77
N VAL A 206 4.57 12.44 13.73
CA VAL A 206 5.31 13.70 13.84
C VAL A 206 4.30 14.83 13.70
N THR A 207 4.18 15.65 14.74
CA THR A 207 3.33 16.83 14.72
C THR A 207 4.13 18.04 14.28
N LEU A 208 3.69 18.69 13.22
CA LEU A 208 4.22 19.99 12.82
C LEU A 208 3.55 21.09 13.63
N LEU A 209 4.37 21.97 14.20
CA LEU A 209 3.88 23.14 14.91
C LEU A 209 4.24 24.42 14.13
N ARG A 210 3.23 25.24 13.86
CA ARG A 210 3.42 26.59 13.32
C ARG A 210 2.88 27.58 14.34
N ASP A 211 3.73 28.50 14.81
CA ASP A 211 3.40 29.48 15.84
C ASP A 211 2.82 28.85 17.14
N GLY A 212 3.32 27.67 17.51
CA GLY A 212 2.89 26.94 18.71
C GLY A 212 1.53 26.23 18.58
N LYS A 213 0.94 26.20 17.39
CA LYS A 213 -0.29 25.44 17.10
C LYS A 213 0.03 24.29 16.15
N GLN A 214 -0.73 23.21 16.30
CA GLN A 214 -0.65 22.11 15.36
C GLN A 214 -1.14 22.58 13.98
N ASP A 215 -0.32 22.34 12.96
CA ASP A 215 -0.62 22.71 11.57
C ASP A 215 -1.39 21.57 10.91
#